data_26ae24cd1a21dd8a0852b848dede889c
#
_entry.id   26ae24cd1a21dd8a0852b848dede889c
#
_cell.length_a   1.000
_cell.length_b   1.000
_cell.length_c   1.000
_cell.angle_alpha   90.00
_cell.angle_beta   90.00
_cell.angle_gamma   90.00
#
_symmetry.space_group_name_H-M   'P 1'
#
loop_
_entity.id
_entity.type
_entity.pdbx_description
1 polymer ?
#
loop_
_entity_poly.entity_id
_entity_poly.type
_entity_poly.pdbx_seq_one_letter_code
_entity_poly.pdbx_strand_id
1 'polypeptide(L)'
;SDVYKRQVASSSLRQQFDDMFLAEGKGWLALNKPSGLAVQGGTGTHHHIDGMMRAMSDDAGSRLRLVHRIDKDTSGILLLAKTIEAARSLTEAFKKHRLAKTYLALVMGLPPESGSILDPILKLGGKASKKMQVHEDGQSAQTLYRRLDHAGRKMALMALRPLTGRTHQLRVH
;
A
#
# COMPACT_ATOMS: atom_id res chain seq x y z
N SER A 1 27.27 -17.95 -18.15
CA SER A 1 27.31 -17.57 -16.75
C SER A 1 26.39 -16.42 -16.38
N ASP A 2 26.34 -15.31 -17.13
CA ASP A 2 25.43 -14.18 -16.84
C ASP A 2 23.98 -14.48 -17.21
N VAL A 3 23.74 -15.25 -18.27
CA VAL A 3 22.40 -15.72 -18.65
C VAL A 3 21.82 -16.64 -17.57
N TYR A 4 22.60 -17.57 -17.05
CA TYR A 4 22.19 -18.46 -15.97
C TYR A 4 21.86 -17.69 -14.68
N LYS A 5 22.70 -16.71 -14.30
CA LYS A 5 22.44 -15.84 -13.13
C LYS A 5 21.16 -15.02 -13.29
N ARG A 6 20.87 -14.49 -14.51
CA ARG A 6 19.62 -13.78 -14.80
C ARG A 6 18.40 -14.69 -14.72
N GLN A 7 18.49 -15.93 -15.24
CA GLN A 7 17.39 -16.91 -15.16
C GLN A 7 17.09 -17.32 -13.72
N VAL A 8 18.11 -17.60 -12.91
CA VAL A 8 17.94 -17.95 -11.49
C VAL A 8 17.37 -16.78 -10.70
N ALA A 9 17.84 -15.55 -10.94
CA ALA A 9 17.29 -14.36 -10.30
C ALA A 9 15.83 -14.12 -10.69
N SER A 10 15.48 -14.32 -11.97
CA SER A 10 14.10 -14.21 -12.44
C SER A 10 13.18 -15.27 -11.84
N SER A 11 13.63 -16.53 -11.70
CA SER A 11 12.84 -17.59 -11.08
C SER A 11 12.59 -17.33 -9.59
N SER A 12 13.60 -16.82 -8.86
CA SER A 12 13.45 -16.43 -7.45
C SER A 12 12.50 -15.26 -7.25
N LEU A 13 12.53 -14.23 -8.12
CA LEU A 13 11.59 -13.11 -8.06
C LEU A 13 10.17 -13.54 -8.38
N ARG A 14 10.01 -14.46 -9.35
CA ARG A 14 8.71 -15.03 -9.69
C ARG A 14 8.13 -15.81 -8.51
N GLN A 15 8.91 -16.67 -7.87
CA GLN A 15 8.47 -17.41 -6.69
C GLN A 15 8.01 -16.45 -5.58
N GLN A 16 8.79 -15.41 -5.27
CA GLN A 16 8.41 -14.41 -4.26
C GLN A 16 7.11 -13.68 -4.63
N PHE A 17 6.88 -13.41 -5.91
CA PHE A 17 5.64 -12.80 -6.37
C PHE A 17 4.46 -13.74 -6.23
N ASP A 18 4.63 -15.01 -6.64
CA ASP A 18 3.59 -16.04 -6.58
C ASP A 18 3.22 -16.37 -5.13
N ASP A 19 4.15 -16.33 -4.19
CA ASP A 19 3.91 -16.52 -2.75
C ASP A 19 3.00 -15.42 -2.15
N MET A 20 2.92 -14.26 -2.78
CA MET A 20 2.02 -13.18 -2.38
C MET A 20 0.61 -13.30 -2.97
N PHE A 21 0.37 -14.24 -3.89
CA PHE A 21 -0.93 -14.35 -4.56
C PHE A 21 -2.05 -14.64 -3.56
N LEU A 22 -3.14 -13.89 -3.67
CA LEU A 22 -4.35 -14.08 -2.86
C LEU A 22 -5.55 -14.54 -3.70
N ALA A 23 -5.84 -13.80 -4.77
CA ALA A 23 -7.00 -14.03 -5.60
C ALA A 23 -6.87 -13.28 -6.92
N GLU A 24 -7.65 -13.67 -7.90
CA GLU A 24 -7.75 -12.95 -9.16
C GLU A 24 -9.17 -12.99 -9.73
N GLY A 25 -9.44 -12.06 -10.65
CA GLY A 25 -10.65 -12.02 -11.45
C GLY A 25 -10.34 -11.68 -12.91
N LYS A 26 -11.36 -11.43 -13.69
CA LYS A 26 -11.23 -11.21 -15.14
C LYS A 26 -10.25 -10.08 -15.51
N GLY A 27 -10.16 -9.03 -14.69
CA GLY A 27 -9.33 -7.87 -15.01
C GLY A 27 -8.35 -7.47 -13.90
N TRP A 28 -8.30 -8.18 -12.77
CA TRP A 28 -7.51 -7.82 -11.61
C TRP A 28 -6.84 -9.02 -10.96
N LEU A 29 -5.82 -8.76 -10.18
CA LEU A 29 -5.10 -9.70 -9.34
C LEU A 29 -4.83 -9.04 -7.99
N ALA A 30 -4.99 -9.77 -6.91
CA ALA A 30 -4.73 -9.32 -5.55
C ALA A 30 -3.53 -10.05 -4.95
N LEU A 31 -2.64 -9.27 -4.34
CA LEU A 31 -1.48 -9.78 -3.61
C LEU A 31 -1.61 -9.48 -2.12
N ASN A 32 -1.12 -10.37 -1.28
CA ASN A 32 -0.82 -10.12 0.13
C ASN A 32 0.62 -9.60 0.24
N LYS A 33 0.78 -8.29 0.15
CA LYS A 33 2.10 -7.67 0.23
C LYS A 33 2.64 -7.79 1.68
N PRO A 34 3.85 -8.34 1.88
CA PRO A 34 4.47 -8.33 3.20
C PRO A 34 4.91 -6.92 3.61
N SER A 35 5.06 -6.70 4.92
CA SER A 35 5.75 -5.54 5.46
C SER A 35 7.22 -5.53 5.02
N GLY A 36 7.79 -4.36 4.84
CA GLY A 36 9.18 -4.19 4.40
C GLY A 36 9.40 -4.21 2.87
N LEU A 37 8.41 -4.67 2.08
CA LEU A 37 8.48 -4.67 0.62
C LEU A 37 7.81 -3.42 0.04
N ALA A 38 8.56 -2.63 -0.74
CA ALA A 38 8.01 -1.46 -1.41
C ALA A 38 7.15 -1.84 -2.62
N VAL A 39 6.12 -1.04 -2.93
CA VAL A 39 5.32 -1.21 -4.16
C VAL A 39 6.08 -0.69 -5.37
N GLN A 40 6.71 0.48 -5.25
CA GLN A 40 7.48 1.13 -6.32
C GLN A 40 8.88 1.47 -5.85
N GLY A 41 9.81 1.52 -6.77
CA GLY A 41 11.17 1.96 -6.53
C GLY A 41 11.26 3.44 -6.15
N GLY A 42 12.34 3.79 -5.48
CA GLY A 42 12.73 5.14 -5.08
C GLY A 42 14.22 5.18 -4.84
N THR A 43 14.74 6.31 -4.35
CA THR A 43 16.16 6.43 -4.04
C THR A 43 16.60 5.33 -3.07
N GLY A 44 17.52 4.46 -3.50
CA GLY A 44 18.02 3.34 -2.70
C GLY A 44 17.07 2.13 -2.54
N THR A 45 15.96 2.09 -3.27
CA THR A 45 15.01 0.96 -3.22
C THR A 45 15.05 0.18 -4.53
N HIS A 46 15.82 -0.89 -4.57
CA HIS A 46 16.00 -1.73 -5.76
C HIS A 46 15.02 -2.91 -5.80
N HIS A 47 14.57 -3.40 -4.64
CA HIS A 47 13.65 -4.52 -4.51
C HIS A 47 12.25 -4.01 -4.22
N HIS A 48 11.35 -4.14 -5.19
CA HIS A 48 9.98 -3.66 -5.13
C HIS A 48 9.06 -4.38 -6.12
N ILE A 49 7.75 -4.39 -5.86
CA ILE A 49 6.76 -5.13 -6.66
C ILE A 49 6.75 -4.70 -8.14
N ASP A 50 6.82 -3.40 -8.45
CA ASP A 50 6.89 -2.92 -9.84
C ASP A 50 8.12 -3.46 -10.59
N GLY A 51 9.26 -3.59 -9.89
CA GLY A 51 10.47 -4.22 -10.43
C GLY A 51 10.29 -5.71 -10.70
N MET A 52 9.65 -6.45 -9.78
CA MET A 52 9.33 -7.86 -9.98
C MET A 52 8.41 -8.04 -11.20
N MET A 53 7.34 -7.25 -11.29
CA MET A 53 6.42 -7.31 -12.45
C MET A 53 7.12 -7.05 -13.77
N ARG A 54 8.05 -6.09 -13.82
CA ARG A 54 8.84 -5.82 -15.04
C ARG A 54 9.76 -6.98 -15.40
N ALA A 55 10.43 -7.58 -14.41
CA ALA A 55 11.32 -8.71 -14.62
C ALA A 55 10.58 -9.98 -15.10
N MET A 56 9.27 -10.10 -14.79
CA MET A 56 8.41 -11.21 -15.19
C MET A 56 7.60 -10.92 -16.45
N SER A 57 7.63 -9.69 -16.98
CA SER A 57 6.93 -9.35 -18.23
C SER A 57 7.64 -10.04 -19.39
N ASP A 58 7.02 -11.06 -19.94
CA ASP A 58 7.44 -11.65 -21.22
C ASP A 58 7.09 -10.68 -22.36
N ASP A 59 7.76 -10.80 -23.50
CA ASP A 59 7.50 -10.01 -24.72
C ASP A 59 6.07 -10.20 -25.28
N ALA A 60 5.29 -11.11 -24.71
CA ALA A 60 3.93 -11.48 -25.11
C ALA A 60 2.81 -10.51 -24.68
N GLY A 61 3.12 -9.32 -24.14
CA GLY A 61 2.15 -8.24 -23.90
C GLY A 61 1.27 -8.36 -22.65
N SER A 62 1.38 -9.40 -21.85
CA SER A 62 0.64 -9.57 -20.58
C SER A 62 1.34 -8.83 -19.44
N ARG A 63 1.22 -7.51 -19.41
CA ARG A 63 1.84 -6.69 -18.36
C ARG A 63 0.86 -6.32 -17.26
N LEU A 64 1.10 -6.79 -16.03
CA LEU A 64 0.43 -6.31 -14.83
C LEU A 64 0.70 -4.82 -14.62
N ARG A 65 -0.28 -4.08 -14.08
CA ARG A 65 -0.21 -2.63 -13.86
C ARG A 65 -0.59 -2.27 -12.44
N LEU A 66 0.21 -1.39 -11.85
CA LEU A 66 -0.11 -0.79 -10.56
C LEU A 66 -1.28 0.19 -10.72
N VAL A 67 -2.26 0.10 -9.83
CA VAL A 67 -3.44 0.97 -9.79
C VAL A 67 -3.54 1.76 -8.49
N HIS A 68 -2.81 1.32 -7.46
CA HIS A 68 -2.64 2.03 -6.19
C HIS A 68 -1.33 1.58 -5.51
N ARG A 69 -1.09 2.14 -4.35
CA ARG A 69 0.05 1.76 -3.51
C ARG A 69 -0.35 1.74 -2.03
N ILE A 70 0.35 0.92 -1.27
CA ILE A 70 0.43 0.96 0.19
C ILE A 70 1.89 1.17 0.58
N ASP A 71 2.13 1.66 1.79
CA ASP A 71 3.48 1.98 2.24
C ASP A 71 4.38 0.73 2.32
N LYS A 72 5.70 0.94 2.28
CA LYS A 72 6.69 -0.14 2.37
C LYS A 72 6.45 -1.03 3.58
N ASP A 73 6.25 -0.42 4.75
CA ASP A 73 6.11 -1.12 6.04
C ASP A 73 4.67 -1.54 6.35
N THR A 74 3.72 -1.22 5.46
CA THR A 74 2.32 -1.67 5.55
C THR A 74 2.18 -2.98 4.81
N SER A 75 1.64 -4.00 5.46
CA SER A 75 1.25 -5.28 4.86
C SER A 75 -0.19 -5.28 4.40
N GLY A 76 -0.57 -6.25 3.58
CA GLY A 76 -1.95 -6.52 3.20
C GLY A 76 -2.22 -6.36 1.70
N ILE A 77 -3.48 -6.14 1.36
CA ILE A 77 -3.98 -6.27 -0.02
C ILE A 77 -3.43 -5.19 -0.95
N LEU A 78 -2.76 -5.61 -2.01
CA LEU A 78 -2.37 -4.80 -3.15
C LEU A 78 -3.08 -5.32 -4.40
N LEU A 79 -3.90 -4.46 -5.04
CA LEU A 79 -4.55 -4.78 -6.31
C LEU A 79 -3.68 -4.38 -7.49
N LEU A 80 -3.60 -5.27 -8.46
CA LEU A 80 -2.97 -5.05 -9.75
C LEU A 80 -4.01 -5.21 -10.85
N ALA A 81 -3.86 -4.49 -11.95
CA ALA A 81 -4.70 -4.69 -13.14
C ALA A 81 -4.00 -5.59 -14.16
N LYS A 82 -4.77 -6.50 -14.76
CA LYS A 82 -4.34 -7.43 -15.82
C LYS A 82 -4.50 -6.83 -17.21
N THR A 83 -5.40 -5.87 -17.39
CA THR A 83 -5.70 -5.21 -18.67
C THR A 83 -5.64 -3.68 -18.55
N ILE A 84 -5.55 -3.00 -19.68
CA ILE A 84 -5.56 -1.52 -19.74
C ILE A 84 -6.90 -0.97 -19.26
N GLU A 85 -7.99 -1.58 -19.63
CA GLU A 85 -9.36 -1.19 -19.25
C GLU A 85 -9.54 -1.32 -17.73
N ALA A 86 -9.12 -2.45 -17.15
CA ALA A 86 -9.15 -2.67 -15.71
C ALA A 86 -8.24 -1.66 -14.98
N ALA A 87 -7.06 -1.34 -15.53
CA ALA A 87 -6.16 -0.35 -14.95
C ALA A 87 -6.81 1.04 -14.89
N ARG A 88 -7.46 1.47 -15.97
CA ARG A 88 -8.19 2.76 -16.01
C ARG A 88 -9.32 2.78 -14.99
N SER A 89 -10.18 1.75 -14.99
CA SER A 89 -11.33 1.64 -14.09
C SER A 89 -10.93 1.61 -12.62
N LEU A 90 -9.95 0.77 -12.25
CA LEU A 90 -9.46 0.68 -10.88
C LEU A 90 -8.76 1.96 -10.43
N THR A 91 -7.90 2.55 -11.26
CA THR A 91 -7.24 3.82 -10.94
C THR A 91 -8.25 4.93 -10.67
N GLU A 92 -9.30 5.01 -11.50
CA GLU A 92 -10.39 5.97 -11.30
C GLU A 92 -11.16 5.69 -10.00
N ALA A 93 -11.47 4.43 -9.71
CA ALA A 93 -12.16 4.02 -8.48
C ALA A 93 -11.34 4.38 -7.22
N PHE A 94 -10.02 4.19 -7.24
CA PHE A 94 -9.13 4.64 -6.16
C PHE A 94 -9.09 6.16 -6.05
N LYS A 95 -8.93 6.88 -7.17
CA LYS A 95 -8.87 8.34 -7.21
C LYS A 95 -10.17 8.99 -6.71
N LYS A 96 -11.31 8.41 -7.04
CA LYS A 96 -12.64 8.90 -6.61
C LYS A 96 -13.10 8.32 -5.27
N HIS A 97 -12.22 7.65 -4.53
CA HIS A 97 -12.52 7.03 -3.21
C HIS A 97 -13.76 6.10 -3.23
N ARG A 98 -14.05 5.46 -4.36
CA ARG A 98 -15.17 4.52 -4.50
C ARG A 98 -14.88 3.14 -3.89
N LEU A 99 -13.63 2.86 -3.53
CA LEU A 99 -13.21 1.62 -2.88
C LEU A 99 -13.11 1.84 -1.38
N ALA A 100 -13.89 1.08 -0.62
CA ALA A 100 -13.77 1.05 0.83
C ALA A 100 -12.50 0.28 1.21
N LYS A 101 -11.57 0.96 1.89
CA LYS A 101 -10.34 0.38 2.40
C LYS A 101 -10.41 0.32 3.92
N THR A 102 -10.14 -0.84 4.48
CA THR A 102 -10.02 -1.00 5.93
C THR A 102 -8.63 -1.50 6.27
N TYR A 103 -8.01 -0.86 7.25
CA TYR A 103 -6.71 -1.23 7.78
C TYR A 103 -6.86 -1.62 9.23
N LEU A 104 -6.08 -2.59 9.66
CA LEU A 104 -5.95 -2.94 11.07
C LEU A 104 -4.66 -2.32 11.62
N ALA A 105 -4.74 -1.75 12.81
CA ALA A 105 -3.58 -1.20 13.50
C ALA A 105 -3.63 -1.58 14.97
N LEU A 106 -2.49 -2.02 15.50
CA LEU A 106 -2.27 -2.13 16.92
C LEU A 106 -1.67 -0.82 17.41
N VAL A 107 -2.35 -0.16 18.35
CA VAL A 107 -1.93 1.15 18.87
C VAL A 107 -1.69 1.09 20.37
N MET A 108 -0.80 1.94 20.85
CA MET A 108 -0.56 2.12 22.29
C MET A 108 -1.68 2.95 22.89
N GLY A 109 -2.09 2.60 24.10
CA GLY A 109 -3.14 3.31 24.84
C GLY A 109 -4.54 2.75 24.57
N LEU A 110 -5.55 3.49 25.02
CA LEU A 110 -6.96 3.14 24.88
C LEU A 110 -7.73 4.30 24.23
N PRO A 111 -7.70 4.40 22.89
CA PRO A 111 -8.51 5.38 22.16
C PRO A 111 -10.01 5.19 22.44
N PRO A 112 -10.84 6.23 22.19
CA PRO A 112 -12.29 6.09 22.20
C PRO A 112 -12.77 4.93 21.31
N GLU A 113 -13.99 4.42 21.57
CA GLU A 113 -14.51 3.26 20.85
C GLU A 113 -14.61 3.49 19.34
N SER A 114 -15.01 4.70 18.95
CA SER A 114 -15.07 5.09 17.54
C SER A 114 -14.95 6.61 17.40
N GLY A 115 -14.60 7.05 16.21
CA GLY A 115 -14.48 8.47 15.92
C GLY A 115 -13.94 8.77 14.54
N SER A 116 -13.61 10.04 14.34
CA SER A 116 -13.02 10.57 13.12
C SER A 116 -11.84 11.47 13.48
N ILE A 117 -10.74 11.29 12.77
CA ILE A 117 -9.57 12.17 12.83
C ILE A 117 -9.62 13.04 11.57
N LEU A 118 -9.58 14.36 11.77
CA LEU A 118 -9.72 15.39 10.70
C LEU A 118 -8.46 16.25 10.58
N ASP A 119 -7.36 15.83 11.21
CA ASP A 119 -6.13 16.61 11.27
C ASP A 119 -5.46 16.73 9.90
N PRO A 120 -5.21 17.95 9.39
CA PRO A 120 -4.55 18.15 8.12
C PRO A 120 -3.09 17.65 8.18
N ILE A 121 -2.59 17.15 7.05
CA ILE A 121 -1.26 16.55 6.98
C ILE A 121 -0.40 17.33 5.99
N LEU A 122 0.78 17.74 6.45
CA LEU A 122 1.79 18.43 5.68
C LEU A 122 3.10 17.63 5.63
N LYS A 123 3.77 17.73 4.50
CA LYS A 123 5.12 17.23 4.35
C LYS A 123 6.11 18.30 4.78
N LEU A 124 6.72 18.13 5.92
CA LEU A 124 7.76 19.02 6.43
C LEU A 124 9.16 18.46 6.12
N GLY A 125 10.12 19.41 5.95
CA GLY A 125 11.53 19.12 5.74
C GLY A 125 12.03 19.41 4.34
N GLY A 126 13.32 19.77 4.24
CA GLY A 126 14.03 20.02 3.00
C GLY A 126 14.39 18.73 2.25
N LYS A 127 15.38 18.80 1.33
CA LYS A 127 15.80 17.66 0.49
C LYS A 127 16.20 16.40 1.27
N ALA A 128 16.65 16.53 2.54
CA ALA A 128 17.18 15.43 3.36
C ALA A 128 16.17 14.74 4.28
N SER A 129 15.02 15.36 4.63
CA SER A 129 14.03 14.79 5.53
C SER A 129 12.62 15.04 5.00
N LYS A 130 11.92 13.96 4.68
CA LYS A 130 10.54 13.98 4.13
C LYS A 130 9.59 13.38 5.16
N LYS A 131 9.41 14.06 6.31
CA LYS A 131 8.48 13.59 7.34
C LYS A 131 7.08 14.15 7.10
N MET A 132 6.07 13.29 7.11
CA MET A 132 4.66 13.70 7.13
C MET A 132 4.24 13.91 8.59
N GLN A 133 3.52 14.99 8.87
CA GLN A 133 3.00 15.27 10.22
C GLN A 133 1.72 16.11 10.15
N VAL A 134 0.99 16.16 11.26
CA VAL A 134 -0.15 17.07 11.43
C VAL A 134 0.35 18.51 11.41
N HIS A 135 -0.32 19.35 10.62
CA HIS A 135 -0.01 20.78 10.52
C HIS A 135 -1.22 21.54 9.96
N GLU A 136 -1.52 22.72 10.49
CA GLU A 136 -2.68 23.55 10.09
C GLU A 136 -2.67 23.91 8.59
N ASP A 137 -1.52 24.18 8.00
CA ASP A 137 -1.35 24.42 6.57
C ASP A 137 -1.32 23.15 5.73
N GLY A 138 -1.61 22.01 6.32
CA GLY A 138 -1.59 20.71 5.67
C GLY A 138 -2.78 20.51 4.73
N GLN A 139 -2.67 19.47 3.91
CA GLN A 139 -3.80 19.01 3.12
C GLN A 139 -4.83 18.32 4.02
N SER A 140 -6.11 18.64 3.83
CA SER A 140 -7.21 17.98 4.52
C SER A 140 -7.09 16.46 4.43
N ALA A 141 -7.16 15.82 5.58
CA ALA A 141 -7.12 14.37 5.71
C ALA A 141 -8.22 13.91 6.67
N GLN A 142 -8.88 12.81 6.34
CA GLN A 142 -9.95 12.25 7.16
C GLN A 142 -9.81 10.74 7.28
N THR A 143 -9.78 10.26 8.53
CA THR A 143 -9.75 8.83 8.87
C THR A 143 -10.85 8.52 9.87
N LEU A 144 -11.75 7.59 9.52
CA LEU A 144 -12.66 7.01 10.49
C LEU A 144 -11.96 5.87 11.22
N TYR A 145 -12.26 5.70 12.51
CA TYR A 145 -11.73 4.58 13.28
C TYR A 145 -12.78 3.92 14.16
N ARG A 146 -12.56 2.64 14.45
CA ARG A 146 -13.30 1.87 15.44
C ARG A 146 -12.34 0.96 16.19
N ARG A 147 -12.44 0.98 17.51
CA ARG A 147 -11.73 0.02 18.36
C ARG A 147 -12.44 -1.33 18.28
N LEU A 148 -11.70 -2.36 17.92
CA LEU A 148 -12.21 -3.72 17.80
C LEU A 148 -12.00 -4.50 19.11
N ASP A 149 -10.85 -4.29 19.76
CA ASP A 149 -10.44 -4.98 20.98
C ASP A 149 -9.39 -4.17 21.72
N HIS A 150 -9.09 -4.53 22.97
CA HIS A 150 -8.04 -3.88 23.77
C HIS A 150 -7.46 -4.80 24.86
N ALA A 151 -6.20 -4.58 25.21
CA ALA A 151 -5.52 -5.20 26.33
C ALA A 151 -5.36 -4.20 27.48
N GLY A 152 -6.38 -4.13 28.34
CA GLY A 152 -6.48 -3.12 29.41
C GLY A 152 -6.43 -1.71 28.83
N ARG A 153 -5.61 -0.82 29.45
CA ARG A 153 -5.38 0.54 28.95
C ARG A 153 -4.08 0.71 28.16
N LYS A 154 -3.35 -0.40 27.90
CA LYS A 154 -2.02 -0.34 27.32
C LYS A 154 -2.02 -0.38 25.80
N MET A 155 -2.91 -1.16 25.21
CA MET A 155 -2.95 -1.40 23.75
C MET A 155 -4.39 -1.59 23.29
N ALA A 156 -4.66 -1.20 22.05
CA ALA A 156 -5.94 -1.43 21.39
C ALA A 156 -5.74 -1.86 19.93
N LEU A 157 -6.61 -2.76 19.47
CA LEU A 157 -6.74 -3.12 18.05
C LEU A 157 -7.78 -2.22 17.42
N MET A 158 -7.37 -1.50 16.38
CA MET A 158 -8.19 -0.52 15.69
C MET A 158 -8.47 -0.95 14.24
N ALA A 159 -9.71 -0.78 13.80
CA ALA A 159 -10.05 -0.72 12.39
C ALA A 159 -10.03 0.75 11.93
N LEU A 160 -9.28 1.04 10.88
CA LEU A 160 -9.08 2.37 10.32
C LEU A 160 -9.62 2.42 8.89
N ARG A 161 -10.43 3.43 8.59
CA ARG A 161 -10.97 3.66 7.24
C ARG A 161 -10.59 5.06 6.76
N PRO A 162 -9.54 5.20 5.93
CA PRO A 162 -9.17 6.47 5.35
C PRO A 162 -10.20 6.88 4.29
N LEU A 163 -10.81 8.05 4.44
CA LEU A 163 -11.71 8.68 3.47
C LEU A 163 -10.94 9.53 2.46
N THR A 164 -9.73 9.95 2.81
CA THR A 164 -8.75 10.60 1.94
C THR A 164 -7.52 9.69 1.78
N GLY A 165 -6.59 10.03 0.89
CA GLY A 165 -5.41 9.20 0.59
C GLY A 165 -4.11 10.00 0.64
N ARG A 166 -3.81 10.67 1.76
CA ARG A 166 -2.54 11.41 1.92
C ARG A 166 -1.39 10.45 2.20
N THR A 167 -0.19 10.85 1.80
CA THR A 167 1.02 10.06 2.07
C THR A 167 1.15 9.79 3.57
N HIS A 168 1.37 8.53 3.95
CA HIS A 168 1.51 8.07 5.34
C HIS A 168 0.33 8.44 6.26
N GLN A 169 -0.87 8.72 5.72
CA GLN A 169 -2.00 9.24 6.49
C GLN A 169 -2.28 8.44 7.76
N LEU A 170 -2.47 7.12 7.65
CA LEU A 170 -2.80 6.26 8.80
C LEU A 170 -1.66 6.12 9.82
N ARG A 171 -0.43 6.44 9.42
CA ARG A 171 0.75 6.44 10.31
C ARG A 171 0.93 7.76 11.05
N VAL A 172 0.31 8.82 10.54
CA VAL A 172 0.34 10.16 11.14
C VAL A 172 -0.86 10.35 12.07
N HIS A 173 -2.06 9.94 11.63
CA HIS A 173 -3.26 9.93 12.45
C HIS A 173 -3.19 8.90 13.56
#